data_9da403ab00ef7157fd239ecbb43a383a
#
_entry.id   9da403ab00ef7157fd239ecbb43a383a
#
_cell.length_a   1.000
_cell.length_b   1.000
_cell.length_c   1.000
_cell.angle_alpha   90.00
_cell.angle_beta   90.00
_cell.angle_gamma   90.00
#
_symmetry.space_group_name_H-M   'P 1'
#
loop_
_entity.id
_entity.type
_entity.pdbx_description
1 polymer ?
#
loop_
_entity_poly.entity_id
_entity_poly.type
_entity_poly.pdbx_seq_one_letter_code
_entity_poly.pdbx_strand_id
1 'polypeptide(L)'
;MEIRKAAETVSSGAPTAAQLEAINALTKARLNGEQVYVFSLRLCDDQVDRDFERFDSAALPGLAKLFIGKTGIVDHKWSSDKQVARIFQTEVVREDGAEFIKAWAYIRRGDANDEIIADIEAGIKKEVSVGCAMGRSVCSICGSDYGSCGHRKGESYDGQVCCAILQEPMDAYEFSFVAVPAQREAGVLKGLGCGKPKLKELADEFGAQAEYRALYQQAELGKRYQKELEDSIVRLGLSLELGVEAPERLIHCPDVTRQKTISISAPKNEVTRNTHTSLSKQMPRAKTYRSGPGTSAAVRPG
;
A
#
# COMPACT_ATOMS: atom_id res chain seq x y z
N MET A 1 17.16 34.73 -10.78
CA MET A 1 16.61 33.86 -11.87
C MET A 1 15.45 33.11 -11.30
N GLU A 2 14.24 33.66 -11.47
CA GLU A 2 12.99 33.04 -10.97
C GLU A 2 12.54 31.98 -11.98
N ILE A 3 12.57 30.72 -11.58
CA ILE A 3 11.98 29.63 -12.37
C ILE A 3 10.54 29.48 -11.92
N ARG A 4 9.62 30.10 -12.64
CA ARG A 4 8.19 29.82 -12.54
C ARG A 4 7.90 28.53 -13.31
N LYS A 5 7.79 27.40 -12.63
CA LYS A 5 7.13 26.20 -13.17
C LYS A 5 5.64 26.39 -12.97
N ALA A 6 4.91 26.69 -14.02
CA ALA A 6 3.47 26.60 -14.06
C ALA A 6 3.10 25.13 -13.75
N ALA A 7 2.34 24.90 -12.68
CA ALA A 7 1.68 23.61 -12.45
C ALA A 7 0.54 23.53 -13.46
N GLU A 8 0.74 22.75 -14.53
CA GLU A 8 -0.38 22.36 -15.39
C GLU A 8 -1.31 21.45 -14.56
N THR A 9 -2.53 21.89 -14.38
CA THR A 9 -3.64 21.05 -13.90
C THR A 9 -3.92 20.00 -14.95
N VAL A 10 -3.34 18.81 -14.79
CA VAL A 10 -3.59 17.68 -15.67
C VAL A 10 -4.93 17.09 -15.28
N SER A 11 -5.92 17.17 -16.17
CA SER A 11 -7.19 16.45 -16.02
C SER A 11 -6.91 14.94 -15.85
N SER A 12 -7.71 14.26 -15.01
CA SER A 12 -7.60 12.81 -14.81
C SER A 12 -7.49 12.09 -16.17
N GLY A 13 -6.45 11.28 -16.34
CA GLY A 13 -6.22 10.50 -17.57
C GLY A 13 -5.49 11.21 -18.71
N ALA A 14 -5.18 12.51 -18.62
CA ALA A 14 -4.37 13.20 -19.62
C ALA A 14 -2.87 13.10 -19.29
N PRO A 15 -1.98 12.84 -20.28
CA PRO A 15 -0.54 12.78 -20.05
C PRO A 15 0.08 14.17 -19.88
N THR A 16 1.12 14.26 -19.05
CA THR A 16 2.05 15.39 -19.10
C THR A 16 2.89 15.34 -20.38
N ALA A 17 3.56 16.45 -20.74
CA ALA A 17 4.45 16.47 -21.90
C ALA A 17 5.57 15.41 -21.80
N ALA A 18 6.15 15.22 -20.61
CA ALA A 18 7.19 14.22 -20.38
C ALA A 18 6.65 12.78 -20.51
N GLN A 19 5.44 12.51 -20.00
CA GLN A 19 4.78 11.22 -20.17
C GLN A 19 4.46 10.93 -21.63
N LEU A 20 3.99 11.93 -22.36
CA LEU A 20 3.68 11.80 -23.78
C LEU A 20 4.96 11.47 -24.60
N GLU A 21 6.09 12.08 -24.27
CA GLU A 21 7.37 11.73 -24.91
C GLU A 21 7.80 10.29 -24.57
N ALA A 22 7.64 9.86 -23.31
CA ALA A 22 7.94 8.48 -22.91
C ALA A 22 7.04 7.46 -23.64
N ILE A 23 5.74 7.77 -23.78
CA ILE A 23 4.81 6.96 -24.58
C ILE A 23 5.25 6.91 -26.04
N ASN A 24 5.58 8.06 -26.63
CA ASN A 24 5.98 8.17 -28.03
C ASN A 24 7.32 7.49 -28.32
N ALA A 25 8.17 7.28 -27.33
CA ALA A 25 9.36 6.44 -27.47
C ALA A 25 9.04 4.95 -27.72
N LEU A 26 7.84 4.50 -27.35
CA LEU A 26 7.37 3.13 -27.56
C LEU A 26 6.50 2.96 -28.82
N THR A 27 6.02 4.04 -29.42
CA THR A 27 5.08 4.01 -30.54
C THR A 27 5.79 4.23 -31.88
N LYS A 28 5.24 3.66 -32.96
CA LYS A 28 5.75 3.90 -34.32
C LYS A 28 5.31 5.25 -34.87
N ALA A 29 4.07 5.69 -34.55
CA ALA A 29 3.53 6.98 -34.95
C ALA A 29 3.36 7.84 -33.69
N ARG A 30 3.65 9.14 -33.77
CA ARG A 30 3.45 10.04 -32.64
C ARG A 30 1.96 10.16 -32.33
N LEU A 31 1.65 9.96 -31.05
CA LEU A 31 0.34 10.20 -30.47
C LEU A 31 0.31 11.60 -29.83
N ASN A 32 -0.85 12.20 -29.75
CA ASN A 32 -1.08 13.42 -28.98
C ASN A 32 -1.81 13.10 -27.65
N GLY A 33 -1.95 14.08 -26.78
CA GLY A 33 -2.54 13.90 -25.45
C GLY A 33 -4.01 13.47 -25.47
N GLU A 34 -4.76 13.84 -26.51
CA GLU A 34 -6.18 13.46 -26.65
C GLU A 34 -6.37 12.00 -27.06
N GLN A 35 -5.36 11.42 -27.69
CA GLN A 35 -5.39 10.03 -28.17
C GLN A 35 -5.04 8.99 -27.12
N VAL A 36 -4.59 9.41 -25.95
CA VAL A 36 -4.15 8.49 -24.89
C VAL A 36 -4.85 8.80 -23.57
N TYR A 37 -5.13 7.77 -22.82
CA TYR A 37 -5.54 7.79 -21.43
C TYR A 37 -4.41 7.24 -20.58
N VAL A 38 -3.94 8.00 -19.61
CA VAL A 38 -2.84 7.61 -18.72
C VAL A 38 -3.37 7.33 -17.32
N PHE A 39 -2.91 6.26 -16.71
CA PHE A 39 -3.21 5.91 -15.33
C PHE A 39 -1.98 5.33 -14.65
N SER A 40 -1.95 5.38 -13.32
CA SER A 40 -0.90 4.77 -12.52
C SER A 40 -1.44 3.57 -11.74
N LEU A 41 -0.57 2.62 -11.46
CA LEU A 41 -0.93 1.39 -10.76
C LEU A 41 0.23 0.92 -9.86
N ARG A 42 -0.12 0.24 -8.77
CA ARG A 42 0.78 -0.57 -7.96
C ARG A 42 0.79 -1.96 -8.59
N LEU A 43 1.92 -2.36 -9.17
CA LEU A 43 2.04 -3.65 -9.87
C LEU A 43 2.19 -4.80 -8.88
N CYS A 44 3.22 -4.72 -8.05
CA CYS A 44 3.56 -5.73 -7.06
C CYS A 44 4.44 -5.12 -5.96
N ASP A 45 4.57 -5.82 -4.85
CA ASP A 45 5.28 -5.37 -3.66
C ASP A 45 6.05 -6.51 -2.97
N ASP A 46 6.73 -6.17 -1.86
CA ASP A 46 7.51 -7.10 -1.05
C ASP A 46 6.70 -7.78 0.08
N GLN A 47 5.37 -7.60 0.11
CA GLN A 47 4.52 -8.19 1.12
C GLN A 47 4.05 -9.59 0.73
N VAL A 48 3.78 -10.43 1.73
CA VAL A 48 3.28 -11.79 1.49
C VAL A 48 1.88 -11.75 0.89
N ASP A 49 1.74 -12.37 -0.26
CA ASP A 49 0.50 -12.44 -1.02
C ASP A 49 -0.45 -13.59 -0.57
N ARG A 50 -1.52 -13.81 -1.35
CA ARG A 50 -2.52 -14.87 -1.07
C ARG A 50 -1.99 -16.28 -1.33
N ASP A 51 -0.94 -16.40 -2.13
CA ASP A 51 -0.30 -17.67 -2.46
C ASP A 51 0.89 -17.98 -1.55
N PHE A 52 1.06 -17.15 -0.49
CA PHE A 52 2.20 -17.20 0.41
C PHE A 52 3.54 -17.05 -0.34
N GLU A 53 3.56 -16.11 -1.27
CA GLU A 53 4.75 -15.66 -1.96
C GLU A 53 4.99 -14.18 -1.71
N ARG A 54 6.22 -13.72 -1.84
CA ARG A 54 6.55 -12.30 -1.86
C ARG A 54 7.76 -12.05 -2.72
N PHE A 55 7.83 -10.89 -3.33
CA PHE A 55 9.07 -10.48 -3.96
C PHE A 55 10.10 -10.07 -2.92
N ASP A 56 11.36 -10.40 -3.17
CA ASP A 56 12.48 -9.82 -2.41
C ASP A 56 12.55 -8.33 -2.77
N SER A 57 12.66 -7.45 -1.75
CA SER A 57 12.80 -6.00 -1.98
C SER A 57 13.98 -5.68 -2.91
N ALA A 58 15.08 -6.46 -2.80
CA ALA A 58 16.25 -6.31 -3.66
C ALA A 58 15.97 -6.68 -5.14
N ALA A 59 14.93 -7.47 -5.43
CA ALA A 59 14.54 -7.85 -6.78
C ALA A 59 13.67 -6.79 -7.47
N LEU A 60 12.94 -5.97 -6.70
CA LEU A 60 11.99 -5.00 -7.25
C LEU A 60 12.61 -4.02 -8.26
N PRO A 61 13.82 -3.44 -8.06
CA PRO A 61 14.42 -2.54 -9.05
C PRO A 61 14.72 -3.20 -10.39
N GLY A 62 15.12 -4.48 -10.36
CA GLY A 62 15.35 -5.28 -11.58
C GLY A 62 14.05 -5.58 -12.31
N LEU A 63 13.04 -6.03 -11.56
CA LEU A 63 11.72 -6.35 -12.08
C LEU A 63 11.01 -5.10 -12.64
N ALA A 64 11.12 -3.94 -11.99
CA ALA A 64 10.57 -2.68 -12.47
C ALA A 64 11.06 -2.32 -13.88
N LYS A 65 12.35 -2.51 -14.17
CA LYS A 65 12.92 -2.27 -15.50
C LYS A 65 12.35 -3.21 -16.54
N LEU A 66 12.13 -4.48 -16.19
CA LEU A 66 11.57 -5.49 -17.09
C LEU A 66 10.12 -5.21 -17.47
N PHE A 67 9.35 -4.52 -16.63
CA PHE A 67 7.95 -4.16 -16.92
C PHE A 67 7.82 -3.00 -17.91
N ILE A 68 8.85 -2.20 -18.18
CA ILE A 68 8.77 -1.12 -19.16
C ILE A 68 8.50 -1.71 -20.56
N GLY A 69 7.46 -1.20 -21.23
CA GLY A 69 7.03 -1.67 -22.54
C GLY A 69 6.13 -2.91 -22.50
N LYS A 70 5.87 -3.53 -21.34
CA LYS A 70 5.00 -4.71 -21.24
C LYS A 70 3.53 -4.33 -21.37
N THR A 71 2.75 -5.29 -21.85
CA THR A 71 1.32 -5.11 -22.14
C THR A 71 0.45 -5.22 -20.90
N GLY A 72 -0.66 -4.50 -20.88
CA GLY A 72 -1.79 -4.76 -19.98
C GLY A 72 -2.85 -5.58 -20.70
N ILE A 73 -3.29 -6.68 -20.08
CA ILE A 73 -4.31 -7.58 -20.61
C ILE A 73 -5.45 -7.78 -19.60
N VAL A 74 -6.37 -8.70 -19.87
CA VAL A 74 -7.49 -9.03 -18.98
C VAL A 74 -7.46 -10.53 -18.66
N ASP A 75 -7.64 -10.87 -17.35
CA ASP A 75 -7.75 -12.25 -16.85
C ASP A 75 -6.59 -13.18 -17.24
N HIS A 76 -5.36 -12.67 -17.33
CA HIS A 76 -4.19 -13.43 -17.77
C HIS A 76 -4.38 -14.18 -19.10
N LYS A 77 -5.27 -13.67 -19.96
CA LYS A 77 -5.52 -14.25 -21.28
C LYS A 77 -4.46 -13.77 -22.28
N TRP A 78 -3.48 -14.58 -22.52
CA TRP A 78 -2.38 -14.31 -23.44
C TRP A 78 -2.83 -14.37 -24.90
N SER A 79 -3.63 -13.41 -25.29
CA SER A 79 -4.18 -13.27 -26.63
C SER A 79 -4.01 -11.82 -27.10
N SER A 80 -3.70 -11.63 -28.38
CA SER A 80 -3.42 -10.32 -28.95
C SER A 80 -4.63 -9.37 -28.91
N ASP A 81 -5.84 -9.92 -28.95
CA ASP A 81 -7.11 -9.15 -28.85
C ASP A 81 -7.40 -8.68 -27.42
N LYS A 82 -6.69 -9.20 -26.41
CA LYS A 82 -6.82 -8.81 -24.99
C LYS A 82 -5.79 -7.79 -24.55
N GLN A 83 -4.91 -7.33 -25.45
CA GLN A 83 -3.96 -6.26 -25.15
C GLN A 83 -4.69 -4.90 -25.16
N VAL A 84 -4.86 -4.30 -23.98
CA VAL A 84 -5.63 -3.06 -23.82
C VAL A 84 -4.79 -1.88 -23.38
N ALA A 85 -3.66 -2.14 -22.73
CA ALA A 85 -2.80 -1.09 -22.17
C ALA A 85 -1.31 -1.41 -22.39
N ARG A 86 -0.44 -0.43 -22.10
CA ARG A 86 1.01 -0.63 -22.12
C ARG A 86 1.70 0.23 -21.06
N ILE A 87 2.62 -0.37 -20.32
CA ILE A 87 3.46 0.32 -19.35
C ILE A 87 4.53 1.14 -20.09
N PHE A 88 4.69 2.41 -19.73
CA PHE A 88 5.72 3.27 -20.30
C PHE A 88 6.75 3.78 -19.29
N GLN A 89 6.42 3.68 -17.99
CA GLN A 89 7.29 4.13 -16.91
C GLN A 89 7.06 3.30 -15.66
N THR A 90 8.12 3.07 -14.87
CA THR A 90 8.07 2.40 -13.57
C THR A 90 9.00 3.09 -12.59
N GLU A 91 8.68 3.02 -11.32
CA GLU A 91 9.56 3.39 -10.20
C GLU A 91 9.34 2.45 -9.01
N VAL A 92 10.35 2.26 -8.17
CA VAL A 92 10.19 1.59 -6.88
C VAL A 92 9.92 2.66 -5.83
N VAL A 93 8.82 2.49 -5.11
CA VAL A 93 8.34 3.43 -4.08
C VAL A 93 8.34 2.71 -2.74
N ARG A 94 8.75 3.42 -1.68
CA ARG A 94 8.64 2.96 -0.30
C ARG A 94 7.59 3.78 0.42
N GLU A 95 6.53 3.14 0.87
CA GLU A 95 5.41 3.77 1.59
C GLU A 95 4.86 2.79 2.62
N ASP A 96 4.55 3.27 3.82
CA ASP A 96 3.93 2.49 4.91
C ASP A 96 4.66 1.19 5.27
N GLY A 97 5.99 1.18 5.16
CA GLY A 97 6.83 0.03 5.50
C GLY A 97 6.91 -1.06 4.43
N ALA A 98 6.26 -0.89 3.28
CA ALA A 98 6.35 -1.75 2.11
C ALA A 98 7.12 -1.08 0.97
N GLU A 99 7.84 -1.87 0.19
CA GLU A 99 8.40 -1.44 -1.10
C GLU A 99 7.57 -2.03 -2.24
N PHE A 100 7.20 -1.21 -3.21
CA PHE A 100 6.39 -1.65 -4.33
C PHE A 100 6.81 -1.01 -5.65
N ILE A 101 6.46 -1.67 -6.74
CA ILE A 101 6.64 -1.12 -8.10
C ILE A 101 5.39 -0.32 -8.45
N LYS A 102 5.55 0.99 -8.57
CA LYS A 102 4.57 1.87 -9.18
C LYS A 102 4.85 1.97 -10.66
N ALA A 103 3.81 1.80 -11.48
CA ALA A 103 3.89 1.91 -12.92
C ALA A 103 2.93 2.97 -13.44
N TRP A 104 3.25 3.51 -14.61
CA TRP A 104 2.34 4.31 -15.42
C TRP A 104 2.12 3.59 -16.73
N ALA A 105 0.84 3.40 -17.05
CA ALA A 105 0.40 2.76 -18.28
C ALA A 105 -0.51 3.70 -19.07
N TYR A 106 -0.61 3.45 -20.37
CA TYR A 106 -1.55 4.15 -21.22
C TYR A 106 -2.45 3.19 -21.98
N ILE A 107 -3.65 3.68 -22.30
CA ILE A 107 -4.63 3.07 -23.19
C ILE A 107 -4.84 4.05 -24.34
N ARG A 108 -4.90 3.56 -25.57
CA ARG A 108 -5.29 4.38 -26.72
C ARG A 108 -6.78 4.67 -26.66
N ARG A 109 -7.16 5.94 -26.61
CA ARG A 109 -8.57 6.35 -26.67
C ARG A 109 -9.20 5.97 -28.02
N GLY A 110 -10.48 5.68 -28.02
CA GLY A 110 -11.31 5.32 -29.15
C GLY A 110 -12.33 4.25 -28.78
N ASP A 111 -13.38 4.11 -29.58
CA ASP A 111 -14.59 3.33 -29.32
C ASP A 111 -14.32 1.92 -28.75
N ALA A 112 -13.26 1.26 -29.21
CA ALA A 112 -12.88 -0.08 -28.75
C ALA A 112 -12.38 -0.14 -27.31
N ASN A 113 -11.97 1.00 -26.74
CA ASN A 113 -11.36 1.07 -25.40
C ASN A 113 -12.13 1.99 -24.43
N ASP A 114 -13.19 2.66 -24.89
CA ASP A 114 -13.90 3.63 -24.06
C ASP A 114 -14.59 2.95 -22.87
N GLU A 115 -15.09 1.74 -23.04
CA GLU A 115 -15.68 0.94 -21.95
C GLU A 115 -14.66 0.62 -20.86
N ILE A 116 -13.47 0.14 -21.22
CA ILE A 116 -12.44 -0.19 -20.21
C ILE A 116 -11.93 1.07 -19.50
N ILE A 117 -11.83 2.20 -20.21
CA ILE A 117 -11.45 3.48 -19.62
C ILE A 117 -12.51 3.92 -18.61
N ALA A 118 -13.80 3.86 -18.98
CA ALA A 118 -14.92 4.19 -18.11
C ALA A 118 -14.96 3.30 -16.87
N ASP A 119 -14.69 2.00 -17.01
CA ASP A 119 -14.62 1.05 -15.89
C ASP A 119 -13.45 1.35 -14.94
N ILE A 120 -12.30 1.78 -15.47
CA ILE A 120 -11.15 2.21 -14.65
C ILE A 120 -11.50 3.48 -13.87
N GLU A 121 -12.08 4.48 -14.52
CA GLU A 121 -12.49 5.74 -13.89
C GLU A 121 -13.59 5.54 -12.85
N ALA A 122 -14.52 4.63 -13.09
CA ALA A 122 -15.56 4.24 -12.15
C ALA A 122 -15.04 3.37 -10.98
N GLY A 123 -13.77 2.90 -11.04
CA GLY A 123 -13.19 2.00 -10.05
C GLY A 123 -13.73 0.56 -10.14
N ILE A 124 -14.35 0.18 -11.26
CA ILE A 124 -14.83 -1.18 -11.52
C ILE A 124 -13.65 -2.09 -11.89
N LYS A 125 -12.78 -1.66 -12.81
CA LYS A 125 -11.51 -2.32 -13.13
C LYS A 125 -10.38 -1.67 -12.34
N LYS A 126 -10.20 -2.14 -11.12
CA LYS A 126 -9.25 -1.57 -10.15
C LYS A 126 -8.10 -2.52 -9.85
N GLU A 127 -8.40 -3.80 -9.66
CA GLU A 127 -7.45 -4.81 -9.24
C GLU A 127 -6.58 -5.27 -10.42
N VAL A 128 -5.26 -5.42 -10.16
CA VAL A 128 -4.33 -5.95 -11.15
C VAL A 128 -3.46 -7.06 -10.56
N SER A 129 -2.99 -7.95 -11.42
CA SER A 129 -2.00 -8.98 -11.11
C SER A 129 -0.91 -8.93 -12.16
N VAL A 130 0.25 -9.56 -11.91
CA VAL A 130 1.40 -9.53 -12.80
C VAL A 130 1.81 -10.93 -13.22
N GLY A 131 2.25 -11.06 -14.47
CA GLY A 131 2.93 -12.24 -14.99
C GLY A 131 4.43 -11.95 -15.16
N CYS A 132 5.29 -12.69 -14.46
CA CYS A 132 6.74 -12.56 -14.55
C CYS A 132 7.45 -13.91 -14.31
N ALA A 133 8.74 -13.98 -14.65
CA ALA A 133 9.61 -15.10 -14.33
C ALA A 133 10.69 -14.67 -13.35
N MET A 134 10.85 -15.47 -12.29
CA MET A 134 11.89 -15.31 -11.29
C MET A 134 12.86 -16.50 -11.37
N GLY A 135 14.16 -16.23 -11.25
CA GLY A 135 15.20 -17.26 -11.38
C GLY A 135 15.38 -18.09 -10.11
N ARG A 136 14.95 -17.57 -8.95
CA ARG A 136 15.14 -18.22 -7.68
C ARG A 136 13.95 -17.99 -6.75
N SER A 137 13.64 -19.02 -5.96
CA SER A 137 12.66 -18.95 -4.88
C SER A 137 13.29 -19.50 -3.60
N VAL A 138 13.23 -18.76 -2.49
CA VAL A 138 13.88 -19.08 -1.22
C VAL A 138 12.83 -19.24 -0.12
N CYS A 139 12.98 -20.25 0.71
CA CYS A 139 12.12 -20.48 1.86
C CYS A 139 12.36 -19.42 2.95
N SER A 140 11.32 -18.78 3.44
CA SER A 140 11.41 -17.76 4.50
C SER A 140 11.84 -18.35 5.87
N ILE A 141 11.70 -19.65 6.09
CA ILE A 141 12.02 -20.31 7.36
C ILE A 141 13.49 -20.72 7.43
N CYS A 142 13.99 -21.43 6.40
CA CYS A 142 15.35 -21.99 6.43
C CYS A 142 16.35 -21.32 5.48
N GLY A 143 15.90 -20.38 4.62
CA GLY A 143 16.77 -19.70 3.66
C GLY A 143 17.27 -20.57 2.50
N SER A 144 16.88 -21.84 2.43
CA SER A 144 17.25 -22.75 1.32
C SER A 144 16.36 -22.50 0.11
N ASP A 145 16.79 -23.02 -1.05
CA ASP A 145 15.95 -23.07 -2.23
C ASP A 145 14.60 -23.73 -1.90
N TYR A 146 13.51 -23.06 -2.27
CA TYR A 146 12.18 -23.50 -1.88
C TYR A 146 11.80 -24.86 -2.48
N GLY A 147 12.28 -25.17 -3.66
CA GLY A 147 12.04 -26.45 -4.33
C GLY A 147 12.74 -27.66 -3.68
N SER A 148 13.74 -27.41 -2.82
CA SER A 148 14.53 -28.44 -2.16
C SER A 148 14.32 -28.54 -0.64
N CYS A 149 13.56 -27.62 -0.02
CA CYS A 149 13.30 -27.64 1.42
C CYS A 149 12.00 -28.38 1.76
N GLY A 150 11.90 -28.83 3.04
CA GLY A 150 10.70 -29.54 3.53
C GLY A 150 9.58 -28.64 4.05
N HIS A 151 9.77 -27.30 4.11
CA HIS A 151 8.78 -26.37 4.59
C HIS A 151 7.72 -26.09 3.51
N ARG A 152 6.46 -25.86 3.94
CA ARG A 152 5.34 -25.62 3.02
C ARG A 152 4.77 -24.21 3.21
N LYS A 153 4.49 -23.53 2.11
CA LYS A 153 3.84 -22.22 2.10
C LYS A 153 2.52 -22.27 2.87
N GLY A 154 2.29 -21.27 3.74
CA GLY A 154 1.09 -21.16 4.56
C GLY A 154 1.11 -21.95 5.85
N GLU A 155 2.05 -22.90 6.06
CA GLU A 155 2.21 -23.60 7.31
C GLU A 155 3.06 -22.80 8.31
N SER A 156 2.80 -22.97 9.61
CA SER A 156 3.51 -22.27 10.68
C SER A 156 4.63 -23.14 11.26
N TYR A 157 5.83 -22.55 11.41
CA TYR A 157 7.02 -23.15 12.00
C TYR A 157 7.54 -22.21 13.07
N ASP A 158 7.52 -22.63 14.31
CA ASP A 158 7.94 -21.82 15.49
C ASP A 158 7.28 -20.45 15.56
N GLY A 159 5.98 -20.37 15.18
CA GLY A 159 5.20 -19.15 15.18
C GLY A 159 5.36 -18.26 13.93
N GLN A 160 6.21 -18.64 12.98
CA GLN A 160 6.41 -17.95 11.71
C GLN A 160 5.72 -18.70 10.57
N VAL A 161 4.87 -18.02 9.80
CA VAL A 161 4.24 -18.58 8.61
C VAL A 161 5.24 -18.64 7.47
N CYS A 162 5.40 -19.83 6.89
CA CYS A 162 6.29 -20.05 5.76
C CYS A 162 5.76 -19.35 4.48
N CYS A 163 6.63 -18.63 3.80
CA CYS A 163 6.38 -18.11 2.45
C CYS A 163 7.60 -18.36 1.55
N ALA A 164 7.36 -18.29 0.24
CA ALA A 164 8.41 -18.32 -0.75
C ALA A 164 8.84 -16.89 -1.12
N ILE A 165 10.13 -16.61 -1.02
CA ILE A 165 10.73 -15.31 -1.36
C ILE A 165 11.27 -15.39 -2.78
N LEU A 166 10.69 -14.60 -3.68
CA LEU A 166 11.00 -14.59 -5.11
C LEU A 166 12.18 -13.65 -5.38
N GLN A 167 13.24 -14.19 -5.96
CA GLN A 167 14.51 -13.51 -6.22
C GLN A 167 14.92 -13.65 -7.70
N GLU A 168 15.89 -12.84 -8.12
CA GLU A 168 16.50 -12.92 -9.46
C GLU A 168 15.46 -12.73 -10.58
N PRO A 169 14.91 -11.52 -10.80
CA PRO A 169 13.93 -11.27 -11.83
C PRO A 169 14.55 -11.54 -13.21
N MET A 170 13.97 -12.47 -13.98
CA MET A 170 14.46 -12.89 -15.30
C MET A 170 13.68 -12.26 -16.45
N ASP A 171 12.35 -12.19 -16.34
CA ASP A 171 11.48 -11.58 -17.35
C ASP A 171 10.18 -11.09 -16.73
N ALA A 172 9.55 -10.12 -17.37
CA ALA A 172 8.19 -9.69 -17.10
C ALA A 172 7.36 -9.88 -18.39
N TYR A 173 6.15 -10.40 -18.25
CA TYR A 173 5.32 -10.71 -19.41
C TYR A 173 4.22 -9.68 -19.61
N GLU A 174 3.44 -9.43 -18.56
CA GLU A 174 2.27 -8.58 -18.62
C GLU A 174 1.81 -8.14 -17.21
N PHE A 175 0.88 -7.21 -17.16
CA PHE A 175 -0.06 -7.07 -16.05
C PHE A 175 -1.48 -7.33 -16.54
N SER A 176 -2.34 -7.83 -15.66
CA SER A 176 -3.74 -8.11 -15.98
C SER A 176 -4.69 -7.39 -15.06
N PHE A 177 -5.76 -6.83 -15.63
CA PHE A 177 -6.95 -6.53 -14.83
C PHE A 177 -7.61 -7.87 -14.44
N VAL A 178 -7.83 -8.07 -13.14
CA VAL A 178 -8.36 -9.31 -12.56
C VAL A 178 -9.44 -9.02 -11.53
N ALA A 179 -10.29 -10.01 -11.24
CA ALA A 179 -11.29 -9.86 -10.20
C ALA A 179 -10.68 -9.96 -8.78
N VAL A 180 -9.65 -10.81 -8.61
CA VAL A 180 -8.95 -11.00 -7.33
C VAL A 180 -7.45 -11.11 -7.60
N PRO A 181 -6.64 -10.14 -7.18
CA PRO A 181 -5.19 -10.18 -7.38
C PRO A 181 -4.53 -11.12 -6.38
N ALA A 182 -3.37 -11.69 -6.73
CA ALA A 182 -2.53 -12.41 -5.78
C ALA A 182 -2.07 -11.48 -4.65
N GLN A 183 -1.49 -10.35 -4.98
CA GLN A 183 -1.10 -9.30 -4.01
C GLN A 183 -2.27 -8.37 -3.70
N ARG A 184 -2.54 -8.19 -2.41
CA ARG A 184 -3.76 -7.53 -1.90
C ARG A 184 -3.88 -6.06 -2.30
N GLU A 185 -2.76 -5.38 -2.38
CA GLU A 185 -2.67 -3.94 -2.66
C GLU A 185 -2.38 -3.64 -4.14
N ALA A 186 -2.25 -4.69 -4.98
CA ALA A 186 -2.02 -4.50 -6.41
C ALA A 186 -3.28 -3.96 -7.09
N GLY A 187 -3.16 -2.81 -7.74
CA GLY A 187 -4.31 -2.16 -8.34
C GLY A 187 -4.02 -0.80 -8.95
N VAL A 188 -5.01 -0.28 -9.65
CA VAL A 188 -5.00 1.09 -10.17
C VAL A 188 -5.04 2.06 -8.99
N LEU A 189 -4.04 2.92 -8.93
CA LEU A 189 -3.96 3.96 -7.92
C LEU A 189 -5.00 5.03 -8.23
N LYS A 190 -5.70 5.49 -7.21
CA LYS A 190 -6.63 6.60 -7.37
C LYS A 190 -5.85 7.78 -7.94
N GLY A 191 -6.21 8.21 -9.13
CA GLY A 191 -5.57 9.31 -9.80
C GLY A 191 -5.87 10.64 -9.10
N LEU A 192 -4.99 10.98 -8.18
CA LEU A 192 -4.59 12.37 -8.03
C LEU A 192 -3.45 12.50 -9.03
N GLY A 193 -3.61 13.35 -10.02
CA GLY A 193 -2.61 13.56 -11.06
C GLY A 193 -1.21 13.61 -10.46
N CYS A 194 -0.35 12.81 -10.99
CA CYS A 194 1.08 12.70 -10.79
C CYS A 194 1.64 13.38 -9.50
N GLY A 195 1.59 12.64 -8.39
CA GLY A 195 1.98 13.12 -7.06
C GLY A 195 0.75 13.52 -6.23
N LYS A 196 0.66 13.02 -4.99
CA LYS A 196 -0.26 13.63 -4.01
C LYS A 196 0.04 15.13 -4.04
N PRO A 197 -0.93 16.02 -4.40
CA PRO A 197 -0.65 17.43 -4.33
C PRO A 197 -0.14 17.68 -2.92
N LYS A 198 1.04 18.30 -2.81
CA LYS A 198 1.55 18.61 -1.49
C LYS A 198 0.47 19.39 -0.79
N LEU A 199 0.19 19.10 0.46
CA LEU A 199 -0.87 19.76 1.23
C LEU A 199 -0.83 21.29 1.06
N LYS A 200 0.37 21.84 0.81
CA LYS A 200 0.60 23.24 0.45
C LYS A 200 -0.05 23.64 -0.89
N GLU A 201 0.04 22.79 -1.91
CA GLU A 201 -0.53 23.07 -3.25
C GLU A 201 -2.05 23.07 -3.18
N LEU A 202 -2.65 22.14 -2.42
CA LEU A 202 -4.08 22.14 -2.14
C LEU A 202 -4.50 23.40 -1.35
N ALA A 203 -3.73 23.79 -0.34
CA ALA A 203 -4.02 24.99 0.42
C ALA A 203 -3.95 26.26 -0.45
N ASP A 204 -3.01 26.30 -1.42
CA ASP A 204 -2.89 27.41 -2.37
C ASP A 204 -4.07 27.43 -3.34
N GLU A 205 -4.52 26.26 -3.83
CA GLU A 205 -5.67 26.12 -4.76
C GLU A 205 -6.99 26.54 -4.09
N PHE A 206 -7.21 26.16 -2.82
CA PHE A 206 -8.45 26.46 -2.09
C PHE A 206 -8.38 27.74 -1.23
N GLY A 207 -7.31 28.53 -1.34
CA GLY A 207 -7.15 29.76 -0.56
C GLY A 207 -6.96 29.53 0.96
N ALA A 208 -6.58 28.33 1.37
CA ALA A 208 -6.47 27.88 2.76
C ALA A 208 -5.03 27.96 3.31
N GLN A 209 -4.23 28.94 2.87
CA GLN A 209 -2.82 29.05 3.25
C GLN A 209 -2.64 29.34 4.75
N ALA A 210 -3.59 30.02 5.38
CA ALA A 210 -3.51 30.32 6.82
C ALA A 210 -3.68 29.06 7.66
N GLU A 211 -4.67 28.24 7.32
CA GLU A 211 -4.95 26.93 7.94
C GLU A 211 -3.79 25.96 7.71
N TYR A 212 -3.25 25.92 6.49
CA TYR A 212 -2.06 25.13 6.18
C TYR A 212 -0.87 25.49 7.06
N ARG A 213 -0.58 26.80 7.21
CA ARG A 213 0.53 27.29 8.05
C ARG A 213 0.33 26.89 9.51
N ALA A 214 -0.92 27.00 10.02
CA ALA A 214 -1.25 26.61 11.38
C ALA A 214 -1.04 25.11 11.61
N LEU A 215 -1.52 24.28 10.72
CA LEU A 215 -1.33 22.81 10.75
C LEU A 215 0.16 22.44 10.65
N TYR A 216 0.90 23.07 9.75
CA TYR A 216 2.33 22.84 9.61
C TYR A 216 3.10 23.18 10.89
N GLN A 217 2.78 24.31 11.53
CA GLN A 217 3.41 24.71 12.79
C GLN A 217 3.07 23.70 13.92
N GLN A 218 1.83 23.22 13.99
CA GLN A 218 1.42 22.19 14.95
C GLN A 218 2.16 20.87 14.72
N ALA A 219 2.31 20.45 13.46
CA ALA A 219 3.06 19.24 13.11
C ALA A 219 4.54 19.33 13.50
N GLU A 220 5.17 20.47 13.27
CA GLU A 220 6.57 20.72 13.67
C GLU A 220 6.75 20.77 15.19
N LEU A 221 5.77 21.32 15.90
CA LEU A 221 5.72 21.29 17.37
C LEU A 221 5.58 19.85 17.88
N GLY A 222 4.69 19.07 17.27
CA GLY A 222 4.49 17.66 17.58
C GLY A 222 5.76 16.83 17.40
N LYS A 223 6.49 17.02 16.29
CA LYS A 223 7.77 16.35 16.05
C LYS A 223 8.83 16.68 17.10
N ARG A 224 8.92 17.97 17.48
CA ARG A 224 9.85 18.40 18.55
C ARG A 224 9.48 17.75 19.89
N TYR A 225 8.22 17.77 20.25
CA TYR A 225 7.73 17.15 21.48
C TYR A 225 7.97 15.62 21.49
N GLN A 226 7.72 14.94 20.37
CA GLN A 226 8.03 13.52 20.22
C GLN A 226 9.52 13.25 20.47
N LYS A 227 10.40 14.03 19.86
CA LYS A 227 11.87 13.92 20.06
C LYS A 227 12.28 14.15 21.51
N GLU A 228 11.69 15.16 22.18
CA GLU A 228 11.95 15.44 23.60
C GLU A 228 11.48 14.28 24.50
N LEU A 229 10.37 13.63 24.17
CA LEU A 229 9.90 12.44 24.87
C LEU A 229 10.85 11.27 24.66
N GLU A 230 11.28 11.01 23.41
CA GLU A 230 12.26 9.96 23.07
C GLU A 230 13.58 10.18 23.85
N ASP A 231 14.11 11.39 23.84
CA ASP A 231 15.32 11.76 24.60
C ASP A 231 15.12 11.60 26.12
N SER A 232 13.92 11.87 26.62
CA SER A 232 13.59 11.69 28.04
C SER A 232 13.50 10.22 28.44
N ILE A 233 12.91 9.37 27.58
CA ILE A 233 12.85 7.91 27.76
C ILE A 233 14.27 7.33 27.79
N VAL A 234 15.14 7.74 26.86
CA VAL A 234 16.53 7.29 26.83
C VAL A 234 17.27 7.70 28.12
N ARG A 235 17.15 8.95 28.55
CA ARG A 235 17.77 9.44 29.78
C ARG A 235 17.29 8.68 31.03
N LEU A 236 15.96 8.44 31.12
CA LEU A 236 15.39 7.66 32.23
C LEU A 236 15.87 6.22 32.21
N GLY A 237 15.91 5.57 31.03
CA GLY A 237 16.46 4.23 30.87
C GLY A 237 17.91 4.11 31.31
N LEU A 238 18.74 5.08 30.95
CA LEU A 238 20.13 5.14 31.40
C LEU A 238 20.26 5.37 32.91
N SER A 239 19.40 6.23 33.48
CA SER A 239 19.39 6.52 34.94
C SER A 239 18.95 5.33 35.79
N LEU A 240 18.16 4.40 35.20
CA LEU A 240 17.70 3.19 35.88
C LEU A 240 18.63 1.98 35.65
N GLU A 241 19.84 2.20 35.09
CA GLU A 241 20.81 1.16 34.75
C GLU A 241 20.23 0.08 33.81
N LEU A 242 19.16 0.41 33.07
CA LEU A 242 18.67 -0.45 32.01
C LEU A 242 19.66 -0.44 30.85
N GLY A 243 19.99 -1.60 30.28
CA GLY A 243 20.89 -1.67 29.14
C GLY A 243 20.41 -0.78 27.97
N VAL A 244 21.35 -0.28 27.19
CA VAL A 244 21.09 0.69 26.08
C VAL A 244 20.00 0.24 25.11
N GLU A 245 19.86 -1.07 24.90
CA GLU A 245 18.82 -1.64 24.01
C GLU A 245 17.39 -1.54 24.57
N ALA A 246 17.20 -1.40 25.87
CA ALA A 246 15.87 -1.35 26.46
C ALA A 246 15.11 -0.02 26.18
N PRO A 247 15.75 1.15 26.25
CA PRO A 247 15.12 2.42 25.85
C PRO A 247 14.78 2.48 24.36
N GLU A 248 15.64 1.97 23.48
CA GLU A 248 15.41 1.96 22.04
C GLU A 248 14.22 1.06 21.65
N ARG A 249 14.04 -0.08 22.31
CA ARG A 249 12.87 -0.97 22.11
C ARG A 249 11.55 -0.31 22.54
N LEU A 250 11.57 0.54 23.57
CA LEU A 250 10.40 1.28 24.02
C LEU A 250 9.98 2.37 23.03
N ILE A 251 10.96 3.01 22.38
CA ILE A 251 10.70 4.06 21.37
C ILE A 251 10.08 3.47 20.08
N HIS A 252 10.49 2.27 19.68
CA HIS A 252 10.04 1.62 18.44
C HIS A 252 8.80 0.72 18.61
N CYS A 253 8.14 0.76 19.77
CA CYS A 253 6.91 0.00 19.98
C CYS A 253 5.74 0.64 19.18
N PRO A 254 5.10 -0.07 18.23
CA PRO A 254 4.05 0.51 17.39
C PRO A 254 2.78 0.92 18.14
N ASP A 255 2.66 0.59 19.43
CA ASP A 255 1.51 0.88 20.28
C ASP A 255 1.65 2.16 21.14
N VAL A 256 2.62 3.03 20.87
CA VAL A 256 2.83 4.29 21.61
C VAL A 256 1.61 5.22 21.51
N THR A 257 0.78 5.08 20.49
CA THR A 257 -0.49 5.80 20.35
C THR A 257 -1.58 5.36 21.34
N ARG A 258 -1.41 4.21 22.02
CA ARG A 258 -2.33 3.68 23.06
C ARG A 258 -1.85 3.89 24.49
N GLN A 259 -0.72 4.48 24.70
CA GLN A 259 -0.18 4.71 26.06
C GLN A 259 -0.83 5.92 26.74
N LYS A 260 -2.10 5.80 27.05
CA LYS A 260 -2.58 6.30 28.34
C LYS A 260 -2.28 5.20 29.34
N THR A 261 -1.38 5.50 30.27
CA THR A 261 -1.11 4.73 31.50
C THR A 261 0.04 3.72 31.43
N ILE A 262 1.29 4.20 31.37
CA ILE A 262 2.29 3.60 32.22
C ILE A 262 2.21 4.35 33.55
N SER A 263 1.42 3.83 34.47
CA SER A 263 1.50 4.23 35.88
C SER A 263 2.84 3.73 36.41
N ILE A 264 3.79 4.63 36.56
CA ILE A 264 4.98 4.41 37.39
C ILE A 264 4.43 4.23 38.79
N SER A 265 4.34 2.98 39.26
CA SER A 265 4.03 2.68 40.63
C SER A 265 5.21 3.15 41.48
N ALA A 266 5.07 4.32 42.11
CA ALA A 266 5.98 4.75 43.16
C ALA A 266 5.92 3.75 44.32
N PRO A 267 7.04 3.55 45.05
CA PRO A 267 7.08 2.63 46.17
C PRO A 267 6.04 3.01 47.24
N LYS A 268 5.31 1.99 47.67
CA LYS A 268 4.28 2.12 48.70
C LYS A 268 4.91 2.60 50.01
N ASN A 269 4.60 3.82 50.41
CA ASN A 269 4.61 4.19 51.81
C ASN A 269 3.15 4.10 52.28
N GLU A 270 2.92 3.17 53.22
CA GLU A 270 1.68 3.01 53.97
C GLU A 270 1.33 4.28 54.73
N VAL A 271 0.17 4.85 54.45
CA VAL A 271 -0.62 5.60 55.45
C VAL A 271 -2.08 5.23 55.25
N THR A 272 -2.59 4.44 56.16
CA THR A 272 -3.99 4.12 56.38
C THR A 272 -4.84 5.37 56.58
N ARG A 273 -6.00 5.47 55.87
CA ARG A 273 -7.26 5.97 56.46
C ARG A 273 -8.48 5.57 55.60
N ASN A 274 -9.40 4.90 56.32
CA ASN A 274 -10.76 4.55 55.92
C ASN A 274 -11.58 5.76 55.50
N THR A 275 -12.43 5.62 54.46
CA THR A 275 -13.88 5.94 54.56
C THR A 275 -14.65 5.29 53.40
N HIS A 276 -15.67 4.54 53.79
CA HIS A 276 -16.75 3.99 52.95
C HIS A 276 -17.56 5.10 52.25
N THR A 277 -17.94 4.89 50.99
CA THR A 277 -19.31 5.19 50.53
C THR A 277 -19.59 4.41 49.24
N SER A 278 -20.59 3.55 49.32
CA SER A 278 -21.20 2.78 48.25
C SER A 278 -22.08 3.64 47.35
N LEU A 279 -22.01 3.47 46.05
CA LEU A 279 -23.15 3.82 45.16
C LEU A 279 -23.18 2.87 43.97
N SER A 280 -24.10 1.94 44.03
CA SER A 280 -24.56 1.07 42.95
C SER A 280 -25.27 1.88 41.86
N LYS A 281 -24.93 1.67 40.57
CA LYS A 281 -25.86 1.96 39.48
C LYS A 281 -25.80 0.84 38.44
N GLN A 282 -26.98 0.26 38.26
CA GLN A 282 -27.35 -0.80 37.35
C GLN A 282 -27.17 -0.39 35.89
N MET A 283 -26.63 -1.31 35.07
CA MET A 283 -26.72 -1.26 33.62
C MET A 283 -27.91 -2.09 33.11
N PRO A 284 -28.60 -1.66 32.05
CA PRO A 284 -29.71 -2.43 31.49
C PRO A 284 -29.21 -3.50 30.52
N ARG A 285 -29.89 -4.66 30.56
CA ARG A 285 -29.65 -5.88 29.74
C ARG A 285 -30.01 -5.68 28.27
N ALA A 286 -29.17 -6.19 27.39
CA ALA A 286 -29.41 -6.34 25.95
C ALA A 286 -30.48 -7.41 25.66
N LYS A 287 -31.42 -7.09 24.74
CA LYS A 287 -32.45 -8.00 24.24
C LYS A 287 -31.87 -8.90 23.14
N THR A 288 -31.99 -10.21 23.35
CA THR A 288 -31.73 -11.24 22.34
C THR A 288 -32.91 -11.36 21.37
N TYR A 289 -32.64 -11.27 20.07
CA TYR A 289 -33.59 -11.59 19.03
C TYR A 289 -33.45 -13.09 18.66
N ARG A 290 -34.54 -13.83 18.81
CA ARG A 290 -34.69 -15.23 18.36
C ARG A 290 -35.14 -15.23 16.89
N SER A 291 -34.42 -15.95 16.05
CA SER A 291 -34.85 -16.34 14.72
C SER A 291 -35.74 -17.57 14.75
N GLY A 292 -36.94 -17.47 14.17
CA GLY A 292 -37.84 -18.60 13.94
C GLY A 292 -37.60 -19.23 12.55
N PRO A 293 -38.06 -20.48 12.33
CA PRO A 293 -37.70 -21.26 11.15
C PRO A 293 -38.66 -21.00 9.98
N GLY A 294 -38.14 -20.76 8.82
CA GLY A 294 -38.85 -20.60 7.54
C GLY A 294 -38.62 -21.81 6.61
N THR A 295 -39.70 -22.38 6.20
CA THR A 295 -39.95 -23.60 5.45
C THR A 295 -39.31 -23.67 4.06
N SER A 296 -38.80 -24.86 3.75
CA SER A 296 -38.39 -25.37 2.43
C SER A 296 -39.57 -25.43 1.44
N ALA A 297 -39.32 -25.00 0.19
CA ALA A 297 -40.12 -25.43 -0.96
C ALA A 297 -39.16 -25.75 -2.12
N ALA A 298 -39.13 -27.03 -2.46
CA ALA A 298 -38.45 -27.60 -3.61
C ALA A 298 -39.22 -27.29 -4.90
N VAL A 299 -38.50 -26.89 -5.96
CA VAL A 299 -39.00 -26.94 -7.34
C VAL A 299 -38.01 -27.72 -8.18
N ARG A 300 -38.48 -28.78 -8.84
CA ARG A 300 -37.78 -29.66 -9.79
C ARG A 300 -37.84 -29.08 -11.22
N PRO A 301 -36.91 -29.53 -12.10
CA PRO A 301 -36.71 -28.94 -13.42
C PRO A 301 -37.66 -29.49 -14.48
N GLY A 302 -37.95 -28.64 -15.44
CA GLY A 302 -38.42 -28.95 -16.79
C GLY A 302 -37.45 -28.41 -17.81
#